data_e2251214e58bb8d020c327c91f390eda
#
_entry.id   e2251214e58bb8d020c327c91f390eda
#
_cell.length_a   1.000
_cell.length_b   1.000
_cell.length_c   1.000
_cell.angle_alpha   90.00
_cell.angle_beta   90.00
_cell.angle_gamma   90.00
#
_symmetry.space_group_name_H-M   'P 1'
#
loop_
_entity.id
_entity.type
_entity.pdbx_description
1 polymer ?
#
loop_
_entity_poly.entity_id
_entity_poly.type
_entity_poly.pdbx_seq_one_letter_code
_entity_poly.pdbx_strand_id
1 'polypeptide(L)'
;RQGNTGAAGAFLTLGIVYFIIMIIAAFQYRVPAEGWKPEGYEPPSEAESAAKMKTLNNVHINQAIKTPQFYQLWIVLCFNVSAGIGVIGVAKTMMSEIFGSAPPTSELSSIVTAAFAGTYVLMISVFNMCGRIIWASLSDFIGRKNTYHCFFVLGTLLYLSIPFTASAVSVDPKVMYLVMFYAATMIIFTMYGGGFATIPAYLADIFGTMHVGGIHGRLLTASVSYTHLRAHETSQH
;
A
#
# COMPACT_ATOMS: atom_id res chain seq x y z
N ARG A 1 -9.10 35.87 -14.40
CA ARG A 1 -8.20 35.00 -15.17
C ARG A 1 -8.35 33.62 -14.57
N GLN A 2 -9.09 32.75 -15.23
CA GLN A 2 -9.04 31.32 -14.94
C GLN A 2 -7.62 30.85 -15.24
N GLY A 3 -6.83 30.64 -14.19
CA GLY A 3 -5.47 30.16 -14.31
C GLY A 3 -5.48 28.78 -14.97
N ASN A 4 -4.84 28.67 -16.13
CA ASN A 4 -4.57 27.37 -16.73
C ASN A 4 -3.65 26.62 -15.75
N THR A 5 -4.22 25.69 -14.97
CA THR A 5 -3.51 24.98 -13.89
C THR A 5 -2.44 24.02 -14.43
N GLY A 6 -2.31 23.91 -15.75
CA GLY A 6 -1.39 22.94 -16.39
C GLY A 6 -1.83 21.47 -16.25
N ALA A 7 -2.90 21.21 -15.52
CA ALA A 7 -3.37 19.83 -15.28
C ALA A 7 -3.70 19.11 -16.58
N ALA A 8 -4.41 19.76 -17.51
CA ALA A 8 -4.75 19.14 -18.79
C ALA A 8 -3.49 18.77 -19.61
N GLY A 9 -2.49 19.67 -19.64
CA GLY A 9 -1.21 19.40 -20.30
C GLY A 9 -0.44 18.25 -19.62
N ALA A 10 -0.40 18.23 -18.29
CA ALA A 10 0.24 17.15 -17.53
C ALA A 10 -0.42 15.79 -17.80
N PHE A 11 -1.76 15.71 -17.77
CA PHE A 11 -2.47 14.46 -18.06
C PHE A 11 -2.28 14.01 -19.51
N LEU A 12 -2.29 14.94 -20.48
CA LEU A 12 -2.04 14.61 -21.88
C LEU A 12 -0.63 14.06 -22.08
N THR A 13 0.38 14.73 -21.53
CA THR A 13 1.78 14.29 -21.62
C THR A 13 1.99 12.92 -20.98
N LEU A 14 1.50 12.72 -19.75
CA LEU A 14 1.59 11.43 -19.04
C LEU A 14 0.83 10.34 -19.78
N GLY A 15 -0.36 10.66 -20.32
CA GLY A 15 -1.16 9.71 -21.09
C GLY A 15 -0.42 9.22 -22.35
N ILE A 16 0.21 10.12 -23.09
CA ILE A 16 1.01 9.77 -24.28
C ILE A 16 2.22 8.92 -23.88
N VAL A 17 2.96 9.32 -22.85
CA VAL A 17 4.15 8.58 -22.38
C VAL A 17 3.76 7.17 -21.93
N TYR A 18 2.72 7.03 -21.12
CA TYR A 18 2.24 5.72 -20.68
C TYR A 18 1.76 4.86 -21.83
N PHE A 19 1.01 5.43 -22.77
CA PHE A 19 0.54 4.73 -23.95
C PHE A 19 1.70 4.13 -24.76
N ILE A 20 2.73 4.93 -25.04
CA ILE A 20 3.91 4.47 -25.78
C ILE A 20 4.64 3.36 -25.01
N ILE A 21 4.93 3.57 -23.71
CA ILE A 21 5.65 2.59 -22.89
C ILE A 21 4.86 1.28 -22.79
N MET A 22 3.54 1.36 -22.57
CA MET A 22 2.70 0.17 -22.45
C MET A 22 2.60 -0.62 -23.75
N ILE A 23 2.53 0.06 -24.91
CA ILE A 23 2.54 -0.61 -26.21
C ILE A 23 3.86 -1.33 -26.43
N ILE A 24 5.00 -0.65 -26.20
CA ILE A 24 6.32 -1.28 -26.34
C ILE A 24 6.43 -2.50 -25.42
N ALA A 25 6.02 -2.37 -24.17
CA ALA A 25 6.02 -3.47 -23.21
C ALA A 25 5.13 -4.64 -23.66
N ALA A 26 3.92 -4.36 -24.17
CA ALA A 26 2.98 -5.38 -24.61
C ALA A 26 3.55 -6.26 -25.73
N PHE A 27 4.33 -5.69 -26.65
CA PHE A 27 5.00 -6.47 -27.71
C PHE A 27 6.17 -7.33 -27.21
N GLN A 28 6.70 -7.04 -26.02
CA GLN A 28 7.78 -7.82 -25.42
C GLN A 28 7.27 -9.00 -24.58
N TYR A 29 6.01 -8.98 -24.14
CA TYR A 29 5.45 -10.10 -23.39
C TYR A 29 5.24 -11.31 -24.30
N ARG A 30 5.83 -12.43 -23.90
CA ARG A 30 5.62 -13.74 -24.54
C ARG A 30 5.19 -14.75 -23.51
N VAL A 31 4.20 -15.56 -23.87
CA VAL A 31 3.83 -16.70 -23.03
C VAL A 31 4.92 -17.77 -23.21
N PRO A 32 5.54 -18.27 -22.13
CA PRO A 32 6.51 -19.36 -22.23
C PRO A 32 5.88 -20.60 -22.86
N ALA A 33 6.68 -21.39 -23.56
CA ALA A 33 6.24 -22.68 -24.12
C ALA A 33 5.83 -23.64 -23.00
N GLU A 34 4.94 -24.58 -23.30
CA GLU A 34 4.56 -25.63 -22.34
C GLU A 34 5.81 -26.39 -21.86
N GLY A 35 5.92 -26.51 -20.52
CA GLY A 35 7.07 -27.17 -19.89
C GLY A 35 8.34 -26.33 -19.76
N TRP A 36 8.32 -25.06 -20.20
CA TRP A 36 9.48 -24.19 -20.03
C TRP A 36 9.77 -23.95 -18.54
N LYS A 37 11.04 -24.08 -18.17
CA LYS A 37 11.55 -23.76 -16.83
C LYS A 37 12.82 -22.90 -16.97
N PRO A 38 13.07 -21.96 -16.05
CA PRO A 38 14.35 -21.25 -16.01
C PRO A 38 15.51 -22.23 -15.83
N GLU A 39 16.66 -21.91 -16.38
CA GLU A 39 17.88 -22.70 -16.16
C GLU A 39 18.23 -22.73 -14.67
N GLY A 40 18.50 -23.93 -14.14
CA GLY A 40 18.79 -24.13 -12.72
C GLY A 40 17.57 -24.09 -11.78
N TYR A 41 16.34 -24.02 -12.32
CA TYR A 41 15.15 -24.09 -11.48
C TYR A 41 14.80 -25.55 -11.15
N GLU A 42 14.97 -25.90 -9.88
CA GLU A 42 14.44 -27.14 -9.32
C GLU A 42 13.15 -26.80 -8.54
N PRO A 43 12.03 -27.49 -8.78
CA PRO A 43 10.84 -27.28 -7.99
C PRO A 43 11.13 -27.65 -6.52
N PRO A 44 10.64 -26.84 -5.55
CA PRO A 44 10.88 -27.14 -4.14
C PRO A 44 10.31 -28.51 -3.78
N SER A 45 11.01 -29.25 -2.91
CA SER A 45 10.55 -30.53 -2.41
C SER A 45 9.26 -30.39 -1.59
N GLU A 46 8.51 -31.49 -1.42
CA GLU A 46 7.29 -31.49 -0.57
C GLU A 46 7.59 -31.02 0.85
N ALA A 47 8.73 -31.43 1.42
CA ALA A 47 9.16 -31.03 2.75
C ALA A 47 9.46 -29.54 2.85
N GLU A 48 10.13 -28.94 1.85
CA GLU A 48 10.39 -27.50 1.81
C GLU A 48 9.12 -26.70 1.58
N SER A 49 8.21 -27.21 0.75
CA SER A 49 6.91 -26.56 0.52
C SER A 49 6.05 -26.58 1.76
N ALA A 50 5.99 -27.70 2.47
CA ALA A 50 5.29 -27.83 3.75
C ALA A 50 5.89 -26.93 4.84
N ALA A 51 7.21 -26.85 4.95
CA ALA A 51 7.90 -25.99 5.91
C ALA A 51 7.60 -24.48 5.68
N LYS A 52 7.42 -24.08 4.42
CA LYS A 52 7.07 -22.70 4.04
C LYS A 52 5.56 -22.47 3.89
N MET A 53 4.73 -23.45 4.25
CA MET A 53 3.26 -23.41 4.09
C MET A 53 2.83 -23.09 2.64
N LYS A 54 3.54 -23.63 1.65
CA LYS A 54 3.23 -23.48 0.23
C LYS A 54 2.49 -24.71 -0.29
N THR A 55 1.41 -24.49 -1.04
CA THR A 55 0.71 -25.58 -1.71
C THR A 55 1.37 -25.97 -3.02
N LEU A 56 1.42 -27.27 -3.31
CA LEU A 56 1.81 -27.80 -4.62
C LEU A 56 0.60 -27.95 -5.54
N ASN A 57 -0.61 -27.85 -5.03
CA ASN A 57 -1.85 -28.02 -5.77
C ASN A 57 -2.38 -26.68 -6.27
N ASN A 58 -2.98 -26.70 -7.47
CA ASN A 58 -3.64 -25.54 -8.04
C ASN A 58 -5.14 -25.59 -7.76
N VAL A 59 -5.65 -24.62 -7.01
CA VAL A 59 -7.08 -24.51 -6.68
C VAL A 59 -7.77 -23.66 -7.74
N HIS A 60 -8.87 -24.18 -8.30
CA HIS A 60 -9.66 -23.43 -9.26
C HIS A 60 -10.34 -22.21 -8.61
N ILE A 61 -10.49 -21.11 -9.35
CA ILE A 61 -11.03 -19.83 -8.87
C ILE A 61 -12.36 -20.00 -8.12
N ASN A 62 -13.30 -20.80 -8.68
CA ASN A 62 -14.63 -21.00 -8.08
C ASN A 62 -14.61 -21.83 -6.79
N GLN A 63 -13.52 -22.56 -6.54
CA GLN A 63 -13.31 -23.28 -5.29
C GLN A 63 -12.63 -22.36 -4.26
N ALA A 64 -11.63 -21.60 -4.68
CA ALA A 64 -10.89 -20.68 -3.81
C ALA A 64 -11.82 -19.69 -3.08
N ILE A 65 -12.78 -19.09 -3.80
CA ILE A 65 -13.74 -18.15 -3.20
C ILE A 65 -14.73 -18.77 -2.20
N LYS A 66 -14.80 -20.10 -2.12
CA LYS A 66 -15.64 -20.80 -1.14
C LYS A 66 -14.88 -21.15 0.13
N THR A 67 -13.58 -20.88 0.18
CA THR A 67 -12.72 -21.21 1.31
C THR A 67 -12.68 -20.08 2.34
N PRO A 68 -12.60 -20.39 3.64
CA PRO A 68 -12.45 -19.37 4.68
C PRO A 68 -11.16 -18.56 4.52
N GLN A 69 -10.09 -19.16 3.96
CA GLN A 69 -8.80 -18.50 3.71
C GLN A 69 -8.94 -17.33 2.75
N PHE A 70 -9.78 -17.45 1.72
CA PHE A 70 -10.05 -16.33 0.81
C PHE A 70 -10.66 -15.14 1.56
N TYR A 71 -11.67 -15.37 2.40
CA TYR A 71 -12.33 -14.31 3.15
C TYR A 71 -11.42 -13.70 4.23
N GLN A 72 -10.58 -14.50 4.86
CA GLN A 72 -9.57 -13.99 5.79
C GLN A 72 -8.61 -13.03 5.09
N LEU A 73 -8.10 -13.40 3.91
CA LEU A 73 -7.22 -12.52 3.11
C LEU A 73 -7.98 -11.30 2.60
N TRP A 74 -9.26 -11.45 2.26
CA TRP A 74 -10.11 -10.32 1.85
C TRP A 74 -10.26 -9.29 2.98
N ILE A 75 -10.51 -9.75 4.21
CA ILE A 75 -10.59 -8.90 5.40
C ILE A 75 -9.24 -8.22 5.67
N VAL A 76 -8.16 -8.99 5.65
CA VAL A 76 -6.79 -8.48 5.82
C VAL A 76 -6.49 -7.35 4.81
N LEU A 77 -6.80 -7.58 3.54
CA LEU A 77 -6.60 -6.58 2.49
C LEU A 77 -7.53 -5.38 2.70
N CYS A 78 -8.80 -5.59 3.04
CA CYS A 78 -9.76 -4.52 3.29
C CYS A 78 -9.27 -3.57 4.38
N PHE A 79 -8.84 -4.09 5.53
CA PHE A 79 -8.31 -3.26 6.61
C PHE A 79 -6.99 -2.58 6.25
N ASN A 80 -6.09 -3.26 5.54
CA ASN A 80 -4.84 -2.65 5.08
C ASN A 80 -5.11 -1.48 4.13
N VAL A 81 -6.06 -1.64 3.22
CA VAL A 81 -6.45 -0.59 2.26
C VAL A 81 -7.13 0.57 2.96
N SER A 82 -8.08 0.28 3.86
CA SER A 82 -8.82 1.30 4.62
C SER A 82 -7.88 2.20 5.41
N ALA A 83 -6.90 1.60 6.09
CA ALA A 83 -5.88 2.32 6.83
C ALA A 83 -5.10 3.29 5.93
N GLY A 84 -4.58 2.83 4.79
CA GLY A 84 -3.77 3.67 3.90
C GLY A 84 -4.56 4.76 3.18
N ILE A 85 -5.67 4.41 2.52
CA ILE A 85 -6.47 5.38 1.74
C ILE A 85 -7.10 6.43 2.66
N GLY A 86 -7.51 6.05 3.87
CA GLY A 86 -8.06 6.98 4.86
C GLY A 86 -7.11 8.15 5.12
N VAL A 87 -5.83 7.86 5.33
CA VAL A 87 -4.82 8.89 5.60
C VAL A 87 -4.41 9.65 4.34
N ILE A 88 -4.19 8.96 3.21
CA ILE A 88 -3.76 9.64 1.95
C ILE A 88 -4.72 10.76 1.56
N GLY A 89 -6.03 10.53 1.68
CA GLY A 89 -7.04 11.51 1.27
C GLY A 89 -7.05 12.79 2.08
N VAL A 90 -6.56 12.77 3.31
CA VAL A 90 -6.52 13.93 4.22
C VAL A 90 -5.10 14.32 4.64
N ALA A 91 -4.08 13.66 4.09
CA ALA A 91 -2.69 13.79 4.53
C ALA A 91 -2.19 15.25 4.54
N LYS A 92 -2.45 16.00 3.46
CA LYS A 92 -2.05 17.40 3.36
C LYS A 92 -2.76 18.28 4.39
N THR A 93 -4.07 18.12 4.50
CA THR A 93 -4.92 18.86 5.45
C THR A 93 -4.49 18.54 6.88
N MET A 94 -4.33 17.27 7.20
CA MET A 94 -3.88 16.80 8.51
C MET A 94 -2.51 17.38 8.89
N MET A 95 -1.55 17.40 7.96
CA MET A 95 -0.24 18.02 8.21
C MET A 95 -0.38 19.51 8.50
N SER A 96 -1.20 20.22 7.72
CA SER A 96 -1.41 21.66 7.88
C SER A 96 -2.21 22.01 9.15
N GLU A 97 -3.20 21.22 9.53
CA GLU A 97 -4.03 21.45 10.72
C GLU A 97 -3.29 21.14 12.02
N ILE A 98 -2.57 20.00 12.07
CA ILE A 98 -1.86 19.59 13.29
C ILE A 98 -0.65 20.49 13.57
N PHE A 99 0.13 20.81 12.54
CA PHE A 99 1.41 21.49 12.73
C PHE A 99 1.45 22.92 12.20
N GLY A 100 0.60 23.27 11.21
CA GLY A 100 0.55 24.61 10.63
C GLY A 100 -0.20 25.61 11.49
N SER A 101 -1.01 25.16 12.46
CA SER A 101 -1.72 25.99 13.44
C SER A 101 -0.85 26.37 14.65
N ALA A 102 0.41 25.98 14.68
CA ALA A 102 1.34 26.33 15.74
C ALA A 102 1.53 27.86 15.83
N PRO A 103 1.75 28.43 17.04
CA PRO A 103 1.94 29.86 17.21
C PRO A 103 3.01 30.42 16.26
N PRO A 104 2.84 31.63 15.70
CA PRO A 104 3.80 32.25 14.77
C PRO A 104 5.22 32.40 15.33
N THR A 105 5.35 32.35 16.64
CA THR A 105 6.62 32.41 17.37
C THR A 105 7.32 31.05 17.47
N SER A 106 6.66 29.96 17.08
CA SER A 106 7.23 28.62 17.14
C SER A 106 8.08 28.31 15.91
N GLU A 107 9.13 27.48 16.08
CA GLU A 107 9.92 26.97 14.97
C GLU A 107 9.07 26.20 13.95
N LEU A 108 7.99 25.53 14.40
CA LEU A 108 7.10 24.76 13.56
C LEU A 108 6.40 25.60 12.51
N SER A 109 5.96 26.82 12.84
CA SER A 109 5.28 27.72 11.90
C SER A 109 6.17 28.13 10.72
N SER A 110 7.48 28.18 10.93
CA SER A 110 8.45 28.48 9.87
C SER A 110 8.74 27.26 8.98
N ILE A 111 8.65 26.04 9.53
CA ILE A 111 8.93 24.78 8.81
C ILE A 111 7.70 24.31 8.04
N VAL A 112 6.51 24.28 8.67
CA VAL A 112 5.31 23.67 8.09
C VAL A 112 4.57 24.67 7.22
N THR A 113 5.14 24.95 6.07
CA THR A 113 4.55 25.76 5.01
C THR A 113 3.65 24.90 4.11
N ALA A 114 2.86 25.55 3.24
CA ALA A 114 2.07 24.87 2.21
C ALA A 114 2.95 24.02 1.26
N ALA A 115 4.19 24.45 1.00
CA ALA A 115 5.16 23.71 0.22
C ALA A 115 5.63 22.45 0.96
N PHE A 116 5.90 22.56 2.27
CA PHE A 116 6.26 21.42 3.10
C PHE A 116 5.14 20.37 3.11
N ALA A 117 3.88 20.78 3.30
CA ALA A 117 2.73 19.88 3.26
C ALA A 117 2.57 19.20 1.88
N GLY A 118 2.90 19.89 0.79
CA GLY A 118 2.98 19.29 -0.55
C GLY A 118 4.09 18.25 -0.67
N THR A 119 5.28 18.54 -0.15
CA THR A 119 6.41 17.60 -0.12
C THR A 119 6.11 16.37 0.74
N TYR A 120 5.38 16.53 1.84
CA TYR A 120 4.93 15.42 2.67
C TYR A 120 4.09 14.41 1.86
N VAL A 121 3.14 14.88 1.06
CA VAL A 121 2.33 14.01 0.18
C VAL A 121 3.19 13.29 -0.86
N LEU A 122 4.19 13.99 -1.41
CA LEU A 122 5.15 13.37 -2.33
C LEU A 122 5.94 12.24 -1.65
N MET A 123 6.42 12.48 -0.43
CA MET A 123 7.15 11.48 0.35
C MET A 123 6.30 10.26 0.68
N ILE A 124 5.02 10.44 1.01
CA ILE A 124 4.07 9.33 1.15
C ILE A 124 4.12 8.41 -0.08
N SER A 125 4.09 8.96 -1.28
CA SER A 125 4.13 8.18 -2.52
C SER A 125 5.45 7.44 -2.71
N VAL A 126 6.57 8.08 -2.39
CA VAL A 126 7.91 7.46 -2.45
C VAL A 126 8.02 6.30 -1.48
N PHE A 127 7.62 6.50 -0.21
CA PHE A 127 7.68 5.44 0.80
C PHE A 127 6.71 4.29 0.50
N ASN A 128 5.54 4.57 -0.05
CA ASN A 128 4.62 3.54 -0.54
C ASN A 128 5.27 2.68 -1.65
N MET A 129 5.94 3.32 -2.60
CA MET A 129 6.66 2.61 -3.67
C MET A 129 7.81 1.76 -3.12
N CYS A 130 8.66 2.34 -2.28
CA CYS A 130 9.78 1.62 -1.65
C CYS A 130 9.28 0.45 -0.79
N GLY A 131 8.18 0.65 -0.08
CA GLY A 131 7.55 -0.37 0.74
C GLY A 131 7.14 -1.61 -0.04
N ARG A 132 6.70 -1.45 -1.29
CA ARG A 132 6.36 -2.61 -2.16
C ARG A 132 7.56 -3.51 -2.41
N ILE A 133 8.73 -2.93 -2.63
CA ILE A 133 9.97 -3.68 -2.88
C ILE A 133 10.48 -4.30 -1.59
N ILE A 134 10.62 -3.48 -0.54
CA ILE A 134 11.20 -3.90 0.75
C ILE A 134 10.38 -5.02 1.38
N TRP A 135 9.07 -4.82 1.56
CA TRP A 135 8.22 -5.78 2.25
C TRP A 135 7.94 -7.03 1.42
N ALA A 136 7.83 -6.93 0.09
CA ALA A 136 7.71 -8.11 -0.76
C ALA A 136 8.95 -9.01 -0.60
N SER A 137 10.14 -8.45 -0.73
CA SER A 137 11.40 -9.18 -0.54
C SER A 137 11.53 -9.73 0.88
N LEU A 138 11.27 -8.90 1.91
CA LEU A 138 11.35 -9.33 3.31
C LEU A 138 10.37 -10.47 3.62
N SER A 139 9.19 -10.45 3.02
CA SER A 139 8.18 -11.48 3.22
C SER A 139 8.59 -12.86 2.68
N ASP A 140 9.56 -12.93 1.77
CA ASP A 140 10.13 -14.20 1.31
C ASP A 140 10.99 -14.87 2.40
N PHE A 141 11.60 -14.05 3.29
CA PHE A 141 12.46 -14.55 4.37
C PHE A 141 11.68 -14.84 5.65
N ILE A 142 10.84 -13.90 6.10
CA ILE A 142 10.12 -14.02 7.37
C ILE A 142 8.77 -14.77 7.24
N GLY A 143 8.34 -15.01 6.02
CA GLY A 143 7.06 -15.62 5.69
C GLY A 143 5.89 -14.63 5.60
N ARG A 144 4.95 -14.89 4.70
CA ARG A 144 3.81 -14.00 4.41
C ARG A 144 2.96 -13.69 5.63
N LYS A 145 2.60 -14.73 6.39
CA LYS A 145 1.80 -14.61 7.60
C LYS A 145 2.45 -13.68 8.63
N ASN A 146 3.75 -13.87 8.89
CA ASN A 146 4.47 -13.05 9.87
C ASN A 146 4.61 -11.59 9.41
N THR A 147 4.75 -11.35 8.10
CA THR A 147 4.74 -10.02 7.52
C THR A 147 3.45 -9.27 7.83
N TYR A 148 2.29 -9.93 7.65
CA TYR A 148 1.00 -9.31 8.00
C TYR A 148 0.81 -9.13 9.50
N HIS A 149 1.29 -10.05 10.35
CA HIS A 149 1.32 -9.82 11.79
C HIS A 149 2.13 -8.58 12.15
N CYS A 150 3.31 -8.39 11.51
CA CYS A 150 4.12 -7.19 11.68
C CYS A 150 3.33 -5.93 11.26
N PHE A 151 2.64 -5.95 10.12
CA PHE A 151 1.83 -4.82 9.67
C PHE A 151 0.75 -4.44 10.67
N PHE A 152 0.04 -5.42 11.24
CA PHE A 152 -1.03 -5.11 12.18
C PHE A 152 -0.50 -4.65 13.54
N VAL A 153 0.50 -5.33 14.10
CA VAL A 153 1.06 -4.95 15.41
C VAL A 153 1.76 -3.60 15.34
N LEU A 154 2.74 -3.47 14.44
CA LEU A 154 3.49 -2.22 14.29
C LEU A 154 2.59 -1.10 13.80
N GLY A 155 1.69 -1.37 12.84
CA GLY A 155 0.73 -0.40 12.34
C GLY A 155 -0.17 0.13 13.44
N THR A 156 -0.72 -0.73 14.30
CA THR A 156 -1.55 -0.30 15.42
C THR A 156 -0.80 0.65 16.36
N LEU A 157 0.45 0.29 16.73
CA LEU A 157 1.28 1.14 17.59
C LEU A 157 1.56 2.51 16.96
N LEU A 158 1.88 2.52 15.66
CA LEU A 158 2.16 3.75 14.93
C LEU A 158 0.89 4.61 14.76
N TYR A 159 -0.27 4.01 14.47
CA TYR A 159 -1.53 4.75 14.40
C TYR A 159 -1.93 5.35 15.74
N LEU A 160 -1.72 4.63 16.85
CA LEU A 160 -1.96 5.15 18.20
C LEU A 160 -1.01 6.30 18.56
N SER A 161 0.18 6.37 17.99
CA SER A 161 1.11 7.47 18.20
C SER A 161 0.66 8.80 17.55
N ILE A 162 -0.17 8.74 16.50
CA ILE A 162 -0.62 9.93 15.76
C ILE A 162 -1.44 10.90 16.63
N PRO A 163 -2.54 10.48 17.30
CA PRO A 163 -3.27 11.38 18.19
C PRO A 163 -2.46 11.84 19.38
N PHE A 164 -1.53 11.03 19.88
CA PHE A 164 -0.61 11.43 20.93
C PHE A 164 0.30 12.58 20.48
N THR A 165 0.92 12.47 19.30
CA THR A 165 1.78 13.54 18.76
C THR A 165 0.98 14.80 18.45
N ALA A 166 -0.25 14.67 17.93
CA ALA A 166 -1.14 15.80 17.67
C ALA A 166 -1.52 16.54 18.97
N SER A 167 -1.88 15.80 20.02
CA SER A 167 -2.19 16.39 21.33
C SER A 167 -0.96 17.04 21.97
N ALA A 168 0.21 16.43 21.86
CA ALA A 168 1.44 16.98 22.42
C ALA A 168 1.85 18.30 21.74
N VAL A 169 1.70 18.40 20.42
CA VAL A 169 1.97 19.65 19.67
C VAL A 169 1.05 20.78 20.07
N SER A 170 -0.21 20.51 20.40
CA SER A 170 -1.17 21.55 20.81
C SER A 170 -0.81 22.18 22.17
N VAL A 171 -0.08 21.44 23.02
CA VAL A 171 0.37 21.91 24.34
C VAL A 171 1.77 22.55 24.25
N ASP A 172 2.69 21.89 23.56
CA ASP A 172 4.10 22.31 23.46
C ASP A 172 4.60 22.06 22.01
N PRO A 173 4.61 23.09 21.16
CA PRO A 173 4.91 22.95 19.72
C PRO A 173 6.41 22.73 19.46
N LYS A 174 6.88 21.50 19.66
CA LYS A 174 8.26 21.09 19.38
C LYS A 174 8.41 20.37 18.05
N VAL A 175 9.51 20.65 17.35
CA VAL A 175 9.89 19.99 16.08
C VAL A 175 10.01 18.47 16.24
N MET A 176 10.36 17.97 17.42
CA MET A 176 10.43 16.53 17.70
C MET A 176 9.11 15.81 17.42
N TYR A 177 7.96 16.39 17.76
CA TYR A 177 6.65 15.78 17.48
C TYR A 177 6.34 15.73 15.98
N LEU A 178 6.78 16.74 15.21
CA LEU A 178 6.69 16.71 13.76
C LEU A 178 7.52 15.55 13.18
N VAL A 179 8.75 15.37 13.67
CA VAL A 179 9.62 14.27 13.21
C VAL A 179 9.02 12.90 13.56
N MET A 180 8.50 12.74 14.77
CA MET A 180 7.82 11.49 15.19
C MET A 180 6.61 11.18 14.32
N PHE A 181 5.74 12.17 14.09
CA PHE A 181 4.57 12.04 13.24
C PHE A 181 4.97 11.68 11.79
N TYR A 182 5.95 12.40 11.24
CA TYR A 182 6.45 12.17 9.89
C TYR A 182 7.03 10.76 9.75
N ALA A 183 7.89 10.34 10.67
CA ALA A 183 8.47 9.00 10.67
C ALA A 183 7.39 7.91 10.79
N ALA A 184 6.46 8.06 11.72
CA ALA A 184 5.36 7.10 11.92
C ALA A 184 4.52 6.93 10.66
N THR A 185 4.12 8.04 10.03
CA THR A 185 3.31 8.00 8.81
C THR A 185 4.09 7.41 7.63
N MET A 186 5.37 7.74 7.45
CA MET A 186 6.20 7.15 6.40
C MET A 186 6.31 5.63 6.55
N ILE A 187 6.54 5.12 7.76
CA ILE A 187 6.57 3.67 8.02
C ILE A 187 5.22 3.03 7.72
N ILE A 188 4.10 3.62 8.16
CA ILE A 188 2.75 3.16 7.83
C ILE A 188 2.57 3.02 6.31
N PHE A 189 3.04 4.00 5.53
CA PHE A 189 2.89 3.96 4.08
C PHE A 189 3.80 2.94 3.38
N THR A 190 4.96 2.61 3.97
CA THR A 190 5.71 1.44 3.47
C THR A 190 4.92 0.14 3.65
N MET A 191 4.27 -0.03 4.80
CA MET A 191 3.45 -1.23 5.07
C MET A 191 2.20 -1.28 4.20
N TYR A 192 1.57 -0.13 3.94
CA TYR A 192 0.44 -0.03 3.02
C TYR A 192 0.83 -0.51 1.61
N GLY A 193 1.95 0.01 1.06
CA GLY A 193 2.49 -0.44 -0.23
C GLY A 193 2.88 -1.92 -0.23
N GLY A 194 3.56 -2.36 0.84
CA GLY A 194 3.98 -3.75 1.04
C GLY A 194 2.82 -4.72 1.09
N GLY A 195 1.71 -4.34 1.73
CA GLY A 195 0.50 -5.16 1.81
C GLY A 195 -0.05 -5.54 0.44
N PHE A 196 -0.10 -4.59 -0.50
CA PHE A 196 -0.50 -4.88 -1.88
C PHE A 196 0.48 -5.75 -2.63
N ALA A 197 1.78 -5.55 -2.43
CA ALA A 197 2.81 -6.29 -3.14
C ALA A 197 2.94 -7.75 -2.67
N THR A 198 2.65 -8.03 -1.41
CA THR A 198 2.76 -9.38 -0.83
C THR A 198 1.53 -10.26 -1.07
N ILE A 199 0.35 -9.67 -1.33
CA ILE A 199 -0.91 -10.43 -1.51
C ILE A 199 -0.84 -11.43 -2.68
N PRO A 200 -0.38 -11.10 -3.89
CA PRO A 200 -0.34 -12.07 -4.98
C PRO A 200 0.53 -13.29 -4.67
N ALA A 201 1.67 -13.05 -4.02
CA ALA A 201 2.56 -14.13 -3.59
C ALA A 201 1.92 -14.99 -2.48
N TYR A 202 1.20 -14.37 -1.54
CA TYR A 202 0.47 -15.09 -0.50
C TYR A 202 -0.66 -15.95 -1.08
N LEU A 203 -1.39 -15.44 -2.07
CA LEU A 203 -2.39 -16.22 -2.79
C LEU A 203 -1.75 -17.41 -3.53
N ALA A 204 -0.59 -17.20 -4.16
CA ALA A 204 0.16 -18.29 -4.80
C ALA A 204 0.58 -19.38 -3.80
N ASP A 205 1.03 -18.97 -2.62
CA ASP A 205 1.43 -19.90 -1.56
C ASP A 205 0.23 -20.75 -1.06
N ILE A 206 -0.98 -20.18 -0.99
CA ILE A 206 -2.19 -20.89 -0.47
C ILE A 206 -2.94 -21.65 -1.57
N PHE A 207 -3.12 -21.07 -2.75
CA PHE A 207 -4.01 -21.59 -3.79
C PHE A 207 -3.28 -22.14 -5.02
N GLY A 208 -1.94 -22.04 -5.05
CA GLY A 208 -1.13 -22.39 -6.22
C GLY A 208 -1.06 -21.26 -7.24
N THR A 209 -0.14 -21.38 -8.18
CA THR A 209 0.21 -20.30 -9.12
C THR A 209 -0.72 -20.19 -10.33
N MET A 210 -1.38 -21.29 -10.74
CA MET A 210 -2.11 -21.38 -12.01
C MET A 210 -3.27 -20.38 -12.13
N HIS A 211 -4.03 -20.16 -11.04
CA HIS A 211 -5.22 -19.32 -11.05
C HIS A 211 -5.08 -18.04 -10.21
N VAL A 212 -3.87 -17.72 -9.76
CA VAL A 212 -3.60 -16.58 -8.86
C VAL A 212 -4.16 -15.27 -9.40
N GLY A 213 -3.97 -14.96 -10.67
CA GLY A 213 -4.46 -13.72 -11.28
C GLY A 213 -5.98 -13.56 -11.16
N GLY A 214 -6.73 -14.61 -11.42
CA GLY A 214 -8.19 -14.58 -11.31
C GLY A 214 -8.68 -14.54 -9.86
N ILE A 215 -8.00 -15.21 -8.94
CA ILE A 215 -8.30 -15.16 -7.50
C ILE A 215 -7.99 -13.77 -6.95
N HIS A 216 -6.84 -13.20 -7.33
CA HIS A 216 -6.43 -11.85 -6.93
C HIS A 216 -7.40 -10.79 -7.45
N GLY A 217 -7.85 -10.88 -8.71
CA GLY A 217 -8.84 -9.96 -9.26
C GLY A 217 -10.15 -9.93 -8.44
N ARG A 218 -10.61 -11.09 -7.94
CA ARG A 218 -11.77 -11.16 -7.03
C ARG A 218 -11.44 -10.63 -5.63
N LEU A 219 -10.24 -10.85 -5.14
CA LEU A 219 -9.81 -10.34 -3.83
C LEU A 219 -9.75 -8.80 -3.82
N LEU A 220 -9.41 -8.17 -4.94
CA LEU A 220 -9.35 -6.71 -5.08
C LEU A 220 -10.70 -6.00 -4.85
N THR A 221 -11.82 -6.73 -4.85
CA THR A 221 -13.12 -6.15 -4.43
C THR A 221 -13.07 -5.59 -3.01
N ALA A 222 -12.18 -6.06 -2.15
CA ALA A 222 -11.90 -5.50 -0.83
C ALA A 222 -11.48 -4.03 -0.90
N SER A 223 -10.65 -3.67 -1.88
CA SER A 223 -10.23 -2.29 -2.11
C SER A 223 -11.37 -1.40 -2.62
N VAL A 224 -12.20 -1.95 -3.51
CA VAL A 224 -13.34 -1.22 -4.09
C VAL A 224 -14.41 -0.94 -3.04
N SER A 225 -14.69 -1.89 -2.16
CA SER A 225 -15.69 -1.76 -1.09
C SER A 225 -15.41 -0.55 -0.19
N TYR A 226 -14.14 -0.31 0.16
CA TYR A 226 -13.78 0.84 0.98
C TYR A 226 -13.99 2.17 0.25
N THR A 227 -13.63 2.26 -1.04
CA THR A 227 -13.82 3.51 -1.81
C THR A 227 -15.28 3.89 -1.95
N HIS A 228 -16.17 2.92 -2.06
CA HIS A 228 -17.62 3.17 -2.06
C HIS A 228 -18.16 3.64 -0.71
N LEU A 229 -17.74 3.04 0.40
CA LEU A 229 -18.13 3.48 1.74
C LEU A 229 -17.73 4.95 1.99
N ARG A 230 -16.50 5.32 1.62
CA ARG A 230 -16.01 6.69 1.76
C ARG A 230 -16.75 7.69 0.87
N ALA A 231 -17.12 7.31 -0.35
CA ALA A 231 -17.87 8.19 -1.24
C ALA A 231 -19.26 8.55 -0.67
N HIS A 232 -19.90 7.62 0.07
CA HIS A 232 -21.14 7.88 0.77
C HIS A 232 -20.98 8.86 1.94
N GLU A 233 -19.91 8.79 2.70
CA GLU A 233 -19.64 9.73 3.81
C GLU A 233 -19.41 11.15 3.29
N THR A 234 -18.67 11.32 2.19
CA THR A 234 -18.38 12.65 1.62
C THR A 234 -19.56 13.27 0.88
N SER A 235 -20.59 12.51 0.54
CA SER A 235 -21.81 13.03 -0.10
C SER A 235 -22.84 13.56 0.90
N GLN A 236 -22.63 13.37 2.21
CA GLN A 236 -23.52 13.82 3.28
C GLN A 236 -23.07 15.12 3.96
N HIS A 237 -21.99 15.71 3.52
CA HIS A 237 -21.43 16.99 3.94
C HIS A 237 -21.28 17.93 2.74
#